data_c90b8d69d8c9fdbc077a507a588dfe51
#
_entry.id   c90b8d69d8c9fdbc077a507a588dfe51
#
_cell.length_a   1.000
_cell.length_b   1.000
_cell.length_c   1.000
_cell.angle_alpha   90.00
_cell.angle_beta   90.00
_cell.angle_gamma   90.00
#
_symmetry.space_group_name_H-M   'P 1'
#
loop_
_entity.id
_entity.type
_entity.pdbx_description
1 polymer ?
#
loop_
_entity_poly.entity_id
_entity_poly.type
_entity_poly.pdbx_seq_one_letter_code
_entity_poly.pdbx_strand_id
1 'polypeptide(L)'
;MARLTRCALGAACLAASTFIFAAGQTSANYAMPRDTINAGVADMSSANFRLASSVGDAVATGTITSVSFRLKNGFRADLSASPAVLNLLSVVSRKVHGAATFNLTIDHTQLITGAITVEPRLIGSGHTLVFNFNNTVTSIGAATALDAMLNSAGAATAVLSGSDVVVTLTNVTDNKRLTLTLSGLNGSDTASASMGFLVGDVTNSRAVNAADISAVKANLGNSINSTTYKFDLNVSGAITSSDVSAVKARSGLVIP
;
A
#
# COMPACT_ATOMS: atom_id res chain seq x y z
N MET A 1 78.76 -11.66 -12.98
CA MET A 1 77.61 -12.10 -13.78
C MET A 1 76.37 -12.43 -12.92
N ALA A 2 76.28 -12.04 -11.64
CA ALA A 2 75.15 -12.46 -10.78
C ALA A 2 74.13 -11.36 -10.48
N ARG A 3 74.27 -10.16 -11.00
CA ARG A 3 73.39 -9.02 -10.69
C ARG A 3 72.30 -8.72 -11.72
N LEU A 4 72.44 -9.24 -12.95
CA LEU A 4 71.44 -9.01 -14.00
C LEU A 4 70.25 -9.98 -13.91
N THR A 5 70.45 -11.14 -13.35
CA THR A 5 69.38 -12.15 -13.27
C THR A 5 68.34 -11.81 -12.20
N ARG A 6 68.68 -11.05 -11.19
CA ARG A 6 67.73 -10.67 -10.15
C ARG A 6 66.75 -9.54 -10.56
N CYS A 7 67.17 -8.67 -11.44
CA CYS A 7 66.30 -7.57 -11.90
C CYS A 7 65.25 -8.11 -12.93
N ALA A 8 65.62 -9.11 -13.73
CA ALA A 8 64.70 -9.69 -14.72
C ALA A 8 63.62 -10.56 -13.99
N LEU A 9 63.96 -11.21 -12.86
CA LEU A 9 63.01 -12.02 -12.12
C LEU A 9 62.00 -11.12 -11.35
N GLY A 10 62.45 -9.95 -10.86
CA GLY A 10 61.60 -9.01 -10.19
C GLY A 10 60.56 -8.34 -11.12
N ALA A 11 60.99 -7.98 -12.30
CA ALA A 11 60.12 -7.41 -13.33
C ALA A 11 59.10 -8.42 -13.86
N ALA A 12 59.51 -9.67 -14.03
CA ALA A 12 58.62 -10.75 -14.42
C ALA A 12 57.58 -11.11 -13.34
N CYS A 13 57.96 -11.07 -12.06
CA CYS A 13 57.03 -11.26 -10.96
C CYS A 13 56.03 -10.10 -10.81
N LEU A 14 56.46 -8.87 -11.06
CA LEU A 14 55.51 -7.74 -11.05
C LEU A 14 54.55 -7.77 -12.24
N ALA A 15 55.03 -8.19 -13.43
CA ALA A 15 54.16 -8.34 -14.59
C ALA A 15 53.18 -9.50 -14.45
N ALA A 16 53.59 -10.60 -13.81
CA ALA A 16 52.70 -11.74 -13.58
C ALA A 16 51.61 -11.42 -12.52
N SER A 17 51.90 -10.58 -11.52
CA SER A 17 50.90 -10.23 -10.52
C SER A 17 49.83 -9.25 -11.05
N THR A 18 50.16 -8.41 -12.02
CA THR A 18 49.18 -7.50 -12.64
C THR A 18 48.21 -8.25 -13.60
N PHE A 19 48.60 -9.36 -14.16
CA PHE A 19 47.70 -10.15 -15.03
C PHE A 19 46.74 -11.07 -14.26
N ILE A 20 47.06 -11.46 -13.03
CA ILE A 20 46.22 -12.38 -12.24
C ILE A 20 44.97 -11.67 -11.70
N PHE A 21 45.01 -10.33 -11.57
CA PHE A 21 43.89 -9.55 -11.06
C PHE A 21 42.97 -8.95 -12.12
N ALA A 22 43.29 -9.16 -13.40
CA ALA A 22 42.48 -8.64 -14.51
C ALA A 22 41.45 -9.65 -15.04
N ALA A 23 41.47 -10.88 -14.58
CA ALA A 23 40.49 -11.89 -14.96
C ALA A 23 39.36 -11.91 -13.95
N GLY A 24 38.17 -11.52 -14.38
CA GLY A 24 36.96 -11.62 -13.56
C GLY A 24 36.75 -13.05 -13.05
N GLN A 25 36.40 -13.22 -11.80
CA GLN A 25 36.08 -14.52 -11.22
C GLN A 25 34.59 -14.78 -11.37
N THR A 26 34.25 -15.93 -11.91
CA THR A 26 32.87 -16.35 -12.18
C THR A 26 32.56 -17.73 -11.64
N SER A 27 31.39 -17.92 -11.10
CA SER A 27 30.80 -19.24 -10.83
C SER A 27 29.37 -19.25 -11.37
N ALA A 28 28.69 -20.41 -11.31
CA ALA A 28 27.32 -20.54 -11.83
C ALA A 28 26.33 -19.54 -11.24
N ASN A 29 26.57 -19.06 -10.00
CA ASN A 29 25.71 -18.13 -9.28
C ASN A 29 26.39 -16.82 -8.87
N TYR A 30 27.62 -16.59 -9.34
CA TYR A 30 28.43 -15.47 -8.93
C TYR A 30 29.39 -15.04 -10.04
N ALA A 31 29.42 -13.76 -10.34
CA ALA A 31 30.34 -13.18 -11.33
C ALA A 31 31.00 -11.93 -10.76
N MET A 32 32.33 -11.86 -10.84
CA MET A 32 33.14 -10.68 -10.57
C MET A 32 33.81 -10.25 -11.87
N PRO A 33 33.19 -9.39 -12.67
CA PRO A 33 33.64 -9.07 -14.02
C PRO A 33 34.91 -8.25 -14.08
N ARG A 34 35.27 -7.56 -12.97
CA ARG A 34 36.53 -6.79 -12.87
C ARG A 34 37.00 -6.74 -11.42
N ASP A 35 38.29 -6.92 -11.26
CA ASP A 35 38.98 -6.69 -10.00
C ASP A 35 40.13 -5.67 -10.24
N THR A 36 40.10 -4.55 -9.56
CA THR A 36 41.15 -3.54 -9.61
C THR A 36 41.60 -3.21 -8.18
N ILE A 37 42.88 -3.47 -7.90
CA ILE A 37 43.46 -3.27 -6.57
C ILE A 37 43.73 -1.77 -6.27
N ASN A 38 43.72 -0.90 -7.28
CA ASN A 38 43.99 0.52 -7.13
C ASN A 38 42.73 1.33 -7.35
N ALA A 39 42.12 1.87 -6.30
CA ALA A 39 40.95 2.73 -6.39
C ALA A 39 39.88 2.20 -7.37
N GLY A 40 39.77 0.90 -7.47
CA GLY A 40 38.91 0.22 -8.43
C GLY A 40 37.49 0.05 -7.90
N VAL A 41 36.55 0.07 -8.81
CA VAL A 41 35.16 -0.29 -8.59
C VAL A 41 35.01 -1.76 -8.93
N ALA A 42 34.59 -2.60 -7.99
CA ALA A 42 34.21 -3.98 -8.25
C ALA A 42 32.68 -4.12 -8.20
N ASP A 43 32.12 -4.59 -9.31
CA ASP A 43 30.69 -4.93 -9.38
C ASP A 43 30.55 -6.45 -9.26
N MET A 44 29.87 -6.89 -8.22
CA MET A 44 29.52 -8.30 -8.00
C MET A 44 28.00 -8.46 -8.10
N SER A 45 27.55 -9.42 -8.87
CA SER A 45 26.13 -9.67 -9.03
C SER A 45 25.78 -11.15 -9.12
N SER A 46 24.63 -11.49 -8.58
CA SER A 46 23.92 -12.77 -8.77
C SER A 46 22.47 -12.49 -9.10
N ALA A 47 21.67 -13.53 -9.37
CA ALA A 47 20.25 -13.39 -9.69
C ALA A 47 19.47 -12.57 -8.63
N ASN A 48 19.90 -12.66 -7.35
CA ASN A 48 19.19 -12.02 -6.23
C ASN A 48 20.06 -11.03 -5.45
N PHE A 49 21.26 -10.73 -5.93
CA PHE A 49 22.22 -9.92 -5.17
C PHE A 49 23.11 -9.10 -6.09
N ARG A 50 23.31 -7.85 -5.74
CA ARG A 50 24.21 -6.93 -6.43
C ARG A 50 25.07 -6.18 -5.42
N LEU A 51 26.39 -6.25 -5.57
CA LEU A 51 27.33 -5.47 -4.77
C LEU A 51 28.18 -4.61 -5.73
N ALA A 52 28.17 -3.30 -5.50
CA ALA A 52 29.11 -2.38 -6.09
C ALA A 52 29.96 -1.79 -4.97
N SER A 53 31.28 -2.01 -5.00
CA SER A 53 32.18 -1.48 -3.99
C SER A 53 33.43 -0.86 -4.61
N SER A 54 33.96 0.18 -4.00
CA SER A 54 35.26 0.75 -4.32
C SER A 54 36.24 0.47 -3.19
N VAL A 55 37.46 0.07 -3.53
CA VAL A 55 38.55 -0.18 -2.57
C VAL A 55 39.62 0.88 -2.75
N GLY A 56 40.00 1.56 -1.65
CA GLY A 56 41.11 2.50 -1.64
C GLY A 56 40.72 3.98 -1.86
N ASP A 57 39.46 4.29 -1.93
CA ASP A 57 38.97 5.67 -2.00
C ASP A 57 38.60 6.18 -0.60
N ALA A 58 38.99 7.41 -0.27
CA ALA A 58 38.64 8.05 1.00
C ALA A 58 37.11 8.29 1.12
N VAL A 59 36.40 8.14 0.01
CA VAL A 59 34.94 8.20 -0.09
C VAL A 59 34.46 6.96 -0.82
N ALA A 60 34.57 5.81 -0.17
CA ALA A 60 34.01 4.57 -0.73
C ALA A 60 32.47 4.66 -0.79
N THR A 61 31.93 4.79 -1.97
CA THR A 61 30.48 4.73 -2.21
C THR A 61 30.12 3.39 -2.82
N GLY A 62 29.47 2.55 -2.07
CA GLY A 62 28.94 1.28 -2.57
C GLY A 62 27.50 1.09 -2.15
N THR A 63 26.70 0.44 -2.98
CA THR A 63 25.33 0.07 -2.65
C THR A 63 25.18 -1.44 -2.74
N ILE A 64 24.82 -2.09 -1.65
CA ILE A 64 24.42 -3.50 -1.61
C ILE A 64 22.90 -3.53 -1.66
N THR A 65 22.33 -4.20 -2.63
CA THR A 65 20.89 -4.33 -2.77
C THR A 65 20.47 -5.78 -2.93
N SER A 66 19.42 -6.16 -2.21
CA SER A 66 18.64 -7.38 -2.45
C SER A 66 17.17 -7.01 -2.52
N VAL A 67 16.29 -7.96 -2.83
CA VAL A 67 14.83 -7.74 -2.85
C VAL A 67 14.32 -7.19 -1.51
N SER A 68 15.00 -7.54 -0.40
CA SER A 68 14.58 -7.19 0.96
C SER A 68 15.59 -6.33 1.73
N PHE A 69 16.72 -5.96 1.11
CA PHE A 69 17.80 -5.31 1.84
C PHE A 69 18.61 -4.35 0.96
N ARG A 70 18.92 -3.19 1.50
CA ARG A 70 19.73 -2.17 0.84
C ARG A 70 20.81 -1.69 1.81
N LEU A 71 22.09 -1.88 1.47
CA LEU A 71 23.21 -1.34 2.24
C LEU A 71 24.03 -0.40 1.35
N LYS A 72 24.22 0.82 1.79
CA LYS A 72 25.20 1.74 1.20
C LYS A 72 26.48 1.68 2.03
N ASN A 73 27.58 1.21 1.42
CA ASN A 73 28.90 1.20 2.03
C ASN A 73 29.69 2.45 1.65
N GLY A 74 30.17 3.16 2.64
CA GLY A 74 31.15 4.21 2.55
C GLY A 74 31.75 4.41 3.93
N PHE A 75 32.85 5.14 4.07
CA PHE A 75 33.50 5.42 5.35
C PHE A 75 32.57 6.17 6.33
N ARG A 76 31.46 6.68 5.84
CA ARG A 76 30.25 7.07 6.57
C ARG A 76 29.06 6.39 5.89
N ALA A 77 28.90 5.12 6.14
CA ALA A 77 27.73 4.41 5.67
C ALA A 77 26.49 5.08 6.23
N ASP A 78 25.78 5.77 5.38
CA ASP A 78 24.41 6.10 5.65
C ASP A 78 23.65 4.77 5.55
N LEU A 79 23.53 4.10 6.68
CA LEU A 79 22.61 2.97 6.82
C LEU A 79 21.21 3.57 6.69
N SER A 80 20.83 3.92 5.48
CA SER A 80 19.42 4.15 5.26
C SER A 80 18.74 2.82 5.53
N ALA A 81 18.03 2.74 6.64
CA ALA A 81 17.15 1.61 6.91
C ALA A 81 16.40 1.29 5.62
N SER A 82 16.31 0.01 5.26
CA SER A 82 15.38 -0.41 4.22
C SER A 82 14.07 0.31 4.49
N PRO A 83 13.46 0.99 3.50
CA PRO A 83 12.19 1.66 3.73
C PRO A 83 11.29 0.63 4.41
N ALA A 84 10.78 1.01 5.59
CA ALA A 84 9.95 0.11 6.36
C ALA A 84 8.76 -0.31 5.49
N VAL A 85 8.56 -1.61 5.34
CA VAL A 85 7.48 -2.16 4.53
C VAL A 85 6.16 -1.57 5.02
N LEU A 86 5.42 -0.96 4.11
CA LEU A 86 4.14 -0.35 4.41
C LEU A 86 3.05 -1.43 4.33
N ASN A 87 2.48 -1.79 5.47
CA ASN A 87 1.38 -2.75 5.54
C ASN A 87 0.07 -2.03 5.88
N LEU A 88 -0.98 -2.32 5.13
CA LEU A 88 -2.33 -1.88 5.42
C LEU A 88 -2.87 -2.67 6.61
N LEU A 89 -3.23 -1.99 7.69
CA LEU A 89 -3.77 -2.60 8.92
C LEU A 89 -5.30 -2.63 8.91
N SER A 90 -5.93 -1.55 8.47
CA SER A 90 -7.39 -1.46 8.44
C SER A 90 -7.88 -0.42 7.44
N VAL A 91 -9.12 -0.60 7.00
CA VAL A 91 -9.86 0.41 6.22
C VAL A 91 -11.21 0.63 6.87
N VAL A 92 -11.61 1.90 7.00
CA VAL A 92 -12.93 2.25 7.53
C VAL A 92 -13.63 3.27 6.65
N SER A 93 -14.95 3.16 6.53
CA SER A 93 -15.82 4.22 6.00
C SER A 93 -16.30 5.09 7.16
N ARG A 94 -15.89 6.35 7.18
CA ARG A 94 -16.16 7.32 8.24
C ARG A 94 -17.30 8.22 7.84
N LYS A 95 -18.30 8.38 8.70
CA LYS A 95 -19.36 9.39 8.56
C LYS A 95 -19.67 10.06 9.87
N VAL A 96 -20.09 11.32 9.77
CA VAL A 96 -20.57 12.12 10.90
C VAL A 96 -22.08 11.95 10.98
N HIS A 97 -22.57 11.54 12.12
CA HIS A 97 -23.98 11.36 12.47
C HIS A 97 -24.39 12.45 13.47
N GLY A 98 -24.99 13.53 12.98
CA GLY A 98 -25.21 14.71 13.79
C GLY A 98 -23.90 15.31 14.30
N ALA A 99 -23.62 15.17 15.61
CA ALA A 99 -22.38 15.67 16.24
C ALA A 99 -21.28 14.60 16.43
N ALA A 100 -21.59 13.32 16.21
CA ALA A 100 -20.67 12.22 16.49
C ALA A 100 -20.17 11.54 15.20
N THR A 101 -18.93 11.07 15.22
CA THR A 101 -18.31 10.38 14.09
C THR A 101 -18.29 8.88 14.34
N PHE A 102 -18.73 8.09 13.35
CA PHE A 102 -18.72 6.63 13.38
C PHE A 102 -18.05 6.04 12.17
N ASN A 103 -17.31 4.94 12.42
CA ASN A 103 -16.54 4.22 11.44
C ASN A 103 -17.17 2.86 11.14
N LEU A 104 -17.43 2.56 9.88
CA LEU A 104 -17.78 1.23 9.41
C LEU A 104 -16.48 0.55 8.97
N THR A 105 -16.12 -0.56 9.60
CA THR A 105 -14.94 -1.35 9.22
C THR A 105 -15.17 -2.05 7.90
N ILE A 106 -14.22 -1.91 6.98
CA ILE A 106 -14.21 -2.55 5.67
C ILE A 106 -13.27 -3.75 5.72
N ASP A 107 -13.74 -4.92 5.34
CA ASP A 107 -12.87 -6.08 5.13
C ASP A 107 -12.09 -5.89 3.82
N HIS A 108 -10.92 -5.30 3.92
CA HIS A 108 -10.05 -5.00 2.79
C HIS A 108 -9.38 -6.23 2.17
N THR A 109 -9.53 -7.41 2.78
CA THR A 109 -9.00 -8.67 2.25
C THR A 109 -9.90 -9.29 1.18
N GLN A 110 -11.14 -8.80 1.07
CA GLN A 110 -12.12 -9.32 0.11
C GLN A 110 -11.87 -8.78 -1.30
N LEU A 111 -11.96 -9.69 -2.26
CA LEU A 111 -12.00 -9.31 -3.68
C LEU A 111 -13.32 -8.64 -4.02
N ILE A 112 -13.35 -7.79 -5.04
CA ILE A 112 -14.56 -7.09 -5.48
C ILE A 112 -15.74 -8.03 -5.83
N THR A 113 -15.43 -9.25 -6.27
CA THR A 113 -16.42 -10.30 -6.58
C THR A 113 -16.84 -11.12 -5.36
N GLY A 114 -16.18 -10.92 -4.22
CA GLY A 114 -16.39 -11.70 -3.00
C GLY A 114 -17.48 -11.14 -2.09
N ALA A 115 -17.41 -11.56 -0.84
CA ALA A 115 -18.33 -11.15 0.24
C ALA A 115 -17.91 -9.79 0.84
N ILE A 116 -17.82 -8.78 0.01
CA ILE A 116 -17.38 -7.42 0.39
C ILE A 116 -18.29 -6.79 1.45
N THR A 117 -17.72 -5.92 2.26
CA THR A 117 -18.47 -5.06 3.20
C THR A 117 -19.28 -4.04 2.40
N VAL A 118 -20.52 -3.82 2.81
CA VAL A 118 -21.42 -2.84 2.20
C VAL A 118 -21.57 -1.61 3.08
N GLU A 119 -21.48 -0.44 2.48
CA GLU A 119 -21.82 0.85 3.10
C GLU A 119 -23.33 1.10 2.96
N PRO A 120 -24.11 1.00 4.06
CA PRO A 120 -25.57 1.12 4.00
C PRO A 120 -26.07 2.56 4.13
N ARG A 121 -25.20 3.51 4.52
CA ARG A 121 -25.60 4.89 4.79
C ARG A 121 -25.67 5.69 3.49
N LEU A 122 -26.55 6.68 3.45
CA LEU A 122 -26.75 7.55 2.29
C LEU A 122 -25.42 8.17 1.83
N ILE A 123 -25.27 8.28 0.51
CA ILE A 123 -24.07 8.81 -0.13
C ILE A 123 -23.84 10.28 0.25
N GLY A 124 -24.91 11.11 0.20
CA GLY A 124 -24.82 12.53 0.51
C GLY A 124 -23.76 13.24 -0.33
N SER A 125 -22.87 13.96 0.31
CA SER A 125 -21.72 14.63 -0.32
C SER A 125 -20.56 13.69 -0.65
N GLY A 126 -20.70 12.39 -0.37
CA GLY A 126 -19.68 11.38 -0.60
C GLY A 126 -19.33 10.58 0.67
N HIS A 127 -18.28 9.80 0.58
CA HIS A 127 -17.78 8.99 1.67
C HIS A 127 -16.33 9.36 1.99
N THR A 128 -15.98 9.32 3.27
CA THR A 128 -14.60 9.44 3.73
C THR A 128 -14.11 8.04 4.11
N LEU A 129 -13.12 7.53 3.37
CA LEU A 129 -12.45 6.28 3.71
C LEU A 129 -11.10 6.58 4.34
N VAL A 130 -10.75 5.84 5.39
CA VAL A 130 -9.47 5.97 6.07
C VAL A 130 -8.74 4.66 5.99
N PHE A 131 -7.59 4.69 5.34
CA PHE A 131 -6.64 3.58 5.24
C PHE A 131 -5.58 3.78 6.32
N ASN A 132 -5.49 2.88 7.27
CA ASN A 132 -4.52 2.94 8.36
C ASN A 132 -3.38 1.94 8.09
N PHE A 133 -2.15 2.43 8.21
CA PHE A 133 -0.92 1.68 7.96
C PHE A 133 -0.08 1.50 9.22
N ASN A 134 0.82 0.52 9.21
CA ASN A 134 1.76 0.24 10.30
C ASN A 134 2.85 1.31 10.45
N ASN A 135 3.08 2.13 9.42
CA ASN A 135 4.11 3.17 9.38
C ASN A 135 3.57 4.46 8.76
N THR A 136 4.27 5.56 8.96
CA THR A 136 3.93 6.85 8.37
C THR A 136 3.97 6.78 6.85
N VAL A 137 2.93 7.32 6.21
CA VAL A 137 2.85 7.50 4.76
C VAL A 137 3.33 8.91 4.44
N THR A 138 4.43 9.01 3.69
CA THR A 138 5.10 10.30 3.37
C THR A 138 4.79 10.79 1.96
N SER A 139 4.34 9.91 1.08
CA SER A 139 3.94 10.26 -0.29
C SER A 139 2.83 9.36 -0.81
N ILE A 140 2.05 9.88 -1.73
CA ILE A 140 1.03 9.15 -2.48
C ILE A 140 1.06 9.64 -3.94
N GLY A 141 0.98 8.70 -4.88
CA GLY A 141 0.91 9.01 -6.31
C GLY A 141 -0.54 9.27 -6.75
N ALA A 142 -1.41 8.28 -6.63
CA ALA A 142 -2.80 8.39 -7.05
C ALA A 142 -3.76 7.59 -6.16
N ALA A 143 -5.02 8.05 -6.12
CA ALA A 143 -6.16 7.30 -5.59
C ALA A 143 -7.17 7.09 -6.74
N THR A 144 -7.58 5.85 -6.97
CA THR A 144 -8.52 5.49 -8.04
C THR A 144 -9.64 4.61 -7.50
N ALA A 145 -10.85 4.82 -7.98
CA ALA A 145 -12.03 4.02 -7.65
C ALA A 145 -12.59 3.40 -8.93
N LEU A 146 -12.48 2.07 -9.05
CA LEU A 146 -12.87 1.34 -10.26
C LEU A 146 -13.88 0.24 -9.93
N ASP A 147 -14.81 -0.01 -10.84
CA ASP A 147 -15.71 -1.17 -10.77
C ASP A 147 -15.01 -2.47 -11.22
N ALA A 148 -15.74 -3.59 -11.22
CA ALA A 148 -15.20 -4.89 -11.61
C ALA A 148 -14.78 -4.96 -13.10
N MET A 149 -15.26 -4.04 -13.93
CA MET A 149 -14.91 -3.92 -15.35
C MET A 149 -13.82 -2.86 -15.59
N LEU A 150 -13.20 -2.35 -14.52
CA LEU A 150 -12.17 -1.31 -14.52
C LEU A 150 -12.65 0.05 -15.03
N ASN A 151 -13.96 0.30 -15.03
CA ASN A 151 -14.50 1.62 -15.30
C ASN A 151 -14.46 2.49 -14.06
N SER A 152 -14.40 3.80 -14.24
CA SER A 152 -14.47 4.74 -13.11
C SER A 152 -15.82 4.58 -12.37
N ALA A 153 -15.75 4.32 -11.08
CA ALA A 153 -16.90 4.15 -10.20
C ALA A 153 -17.05 5.30 -9.18
N GLY A 154 -16.24 6.32 -9.29
CA GLY A 154 -16.25 7.51 -8.44
C GLY A 154 -14.98 8.33 -8.61
N ALA A 155 -14.95 9.52 -8.02
CA ALA A 155 -13.76 10.36 -7.93
C ALA A 155 -13.15 10.24 -6.53
N ALA A 156 -11.87 9.86 -6.46
CA ALA A 156 -11.13 9.68 -5.22
C ALA A 156 -10.04 10.75 -5.07
N THR A 157 -10.02 11.44 -3.95
CA THR A 157 -8.97 12.40 -3.57
C THR A 157 -8.39 11.97 -2.24
N ALA A 158 -7.07 11.82 -2.14
CA ALA A 158 -6.39 11.34 -0.96
C ALA A 158 -5.54 12.43 -0.30
N VAL A 159 -5.53 12.44 1.03
CA VAL A 159 -4.73 13.33 1.87
C VAL A 159 -3.98 12.49 2.91
N LEU A 160 -2.71 12.80 3.11
CA LEU A 160 -1.85 12.12 4.09
C LEU A 160 -2.11 12.66 5.50
N SER A 161 -2.16 11.76 6.49
CA SER A 161 -2.36 12.09 7.91
C SER A 161 -1.59 11.11 8.79
N GLY A 162 -0.27 11.28 8.89
CA GLY A 162 0.62 10.38 9.65
C GLY A 162 0.66 8.97 9.06
N SER A 163 0.18 7.98 9.80
CA SER A 163 0.01 6.60 9.32
C SER A 163 -1.31 6.37 8.59
N ASP A 164 -2.17 7.39 8.51
CA ASP A 164 -3.44 7.29 7.82
C ASP A 164 -3.37 7.97 6.44
N VAL A 165 -4.07 7.39 5.47
CA VAL A 165 -4.44 8.06 4.23
C VAL A 165 -5.95 8.24 4.23
N VAL A 166 -6.38 9.51 4.25
CA VAL A 166 -7.81 9.88 4.24
C VAL A 166 -8.25 10.12 2.81
N VAL A 167 -9.17 9.32 2.32
CA VAL A 167 -9.70 9.42 0.96
C VAL A 167 -11.12 9.96 0.99
N THR A 168 -11.34 11.07 0.30
CA THR A 168 -12.67 11.57 -0.03
C THR A 168 -13.11 10.95 -1.34
N LEU A 169 -14.19 10.18 -1.30
CA LEU A 169 -14.77 9.49 -2.43
C LEU A 169 -16.12 10.11 -2.78
N THR A 170 -16.22 10.71 -3.97
CA THR A 170 -17.42 11.40 -4.47
C THR A 170 -17.90 10.77 -5.77
N ASN A 171 -19.09 11.16 -6.23
CA ASN A 171 -19.68 10.68 -7.49
C ASN A 171 -19.89 9.15 -7.55
N VAL A 172 -19.99 8.51 -6.38
CA VAL A 172 -20.37 7.09 -6.29
C VAL A 172 -21.89 6.99 -6.42
N THR A 173 -22.34 6.06 -7.22
CA THR A 173 -23.77 5.74 -7.32
C THR A 173 -24.15 4.63 -6.36
N ASP A 174 -25.40 4.65 -5.90
CA ASP A 174 -25.96 3.54 -5.12
C ASP A 174 -25.99 2.24 -5.94
N ASN A 175 -26.04 1.10 -5.27
CA ASN A 175 -26.06 -0.24 -5.87
C ASN A 175 -24.82 -0.51 -6.75
N LYS A 176 -23.64 -0.24 -6.23
CA LYS A 176 -22.35 -0.42 -6.93
C LYS A 176 -21.32 -1.12 -6.05
N ARG A 177 -20.47 -1.92 -6.71
CA ARG A 177 -19.20 -2.41 -6.14
C ARG A 177 -18.06 -1.59 -6.71
N LEU A 178 -17.07 -1.30 -5.92
CA LEU A 178 -15.82 -0.71 -6.39
C LEU A 178 -14.63 -1.19 -5.58
N THR A 179 -13.46 -1.09 -6.20
CA THR A 179 -12.17 -1.19 -5.53
C THR A 179 -11.53 0.19 -5.51
N LEU A 180 -11.22 0.67 -4.33
CA LEU A 180 -10.42 1.87 -4.13
C LEU A 180 -8.95 1.44 -4.01
N THR A 181 -8.09 1.98 -4.88
CA THR A 181 -6.66 1.69 -4.92
C THR A 181 -5.85 2.95 -4.69
N LEU A 182 -4.91 2.88 -3.77
CA LEU A 182 -3.87 3.87 -3.51
C LEU A 182 -2.57 3.36 -4.13
N SER A 183 -1.92 4.17 -4.95
CA SER A 183 -0.66 3.82 -5.62
C SER A 183 0.43 4.85 -5.35
N GLY A 184 1.70 4.43 -5.49
CA GLY A 184 2.84 5.31 -5.24
C GLY A 184 2.99 5.71 -3.77
N LEU A 185 2.50 4.90 -2.85
CA LEU A 185 2.69 5.08 -1.41
C LEU A 185 4.18 4.91 -1.09
N ASN A 186 4.77 5.89 -0.42
CA ASN A 186 6.21 5.93 -0.11
C ASN A 186 7.11 5.61 -1.31
N GLY A 187 6.63 5.94 -2.53
CA GLY A 187 7.30 5.78 -3.81
C GLY A 187 6.79 4.62 -4.67
N SER A 188 6.59 3.43 -4.14
CA SER A 188 6.24 2.24 -4.94
C SER A 188 5.13 1.37 -4.38
N ASP A 189 4.81 1.52 -3.10
CA ASP A 189 3.82 0.66 -2.44
C ASP A 189 2.40 0.96 -2.93
N THR A 190 1.54 -0.04 -2.84
CA THR A 190 0.13 0.05 -3.20
C THR A 190 -0.73 -0.54 -2.09
N ALA A 191 -1.93 -0.02 -1.94
CA ALA A 191 -2.94 -0.58 -1.05
C ALA A 191 -4.31 -0.49 -1.70
N SER A 192 -5.18 -1.46 -1.44
CA SER A 192 -6.52 -1.46 -2.00
C SER A 192 -7.55 -2.02 -1.03
N ALA A 193 -8.81 -1.61 -1.21
CA ALA A 193 -9.94 -2.16 -0.51
C ALA A 193 -11.14 -2.19 -1.45
N SER A 194 -11.84 -3.34 -1.49
CA SER A 194 -13.09 -3.48 -2.22
C SER A 194 -14.27 -3.34 -1.28
N MET A 195 -15.30 -2.62 -1.72
CA MET A 195 -16.52 -2.41 -0.94
C MET A 195 -17.73 -2.23 -1.84
N GLY A 196 -18.90 -2.42 -1.23
CA GLY A 196 -20.19 -2.16 -1.87
C GLY A 196 -20.82 -0.88 -1.32
N PHE A 197 -21.63 -0.26 -2.15
CA PHE A 197 -22.52 0.84 -1.79
C PHE A 197 -23.94 0.42 -2.09
N LEU A 198 -24.71 0.14 -1.05
CA LEU A 198 -26.11 -0.25 -1.16
C LEU A 198 -26.85 0.33 0.04
N VAL A 199 -27.44 1.49 -0.18
CA VAL A 199 -28.18 2.21 0.86
C VAL A 199 -29.31 1.33 1.38
N GLY A 200 -29.29 1.12 2.70
CA GLY A 200 -30.32 0.33 3.40
C GLY A 200 -29.94 -1.12 3.67
N ASP A 201 -28.83 -1.65 3.15
CA ASP A 201 -28.33 -3.00 3.51
C ASP A 201 -27.61 -2.94 4.86
N VAL A 202 -28.36 -2.77 5.95
CA VAL A 202 -27.82 -2.65 7.31
C VAL A 202 -27.37 -3.98 7.89
N THR A 203 -27.79 -5.10 7.29
CA THR A 203 -27.40 -6.46 7.68
C THR A 203 -26.14 -6.96 6.97
N ASN A 204 -25.64 -6.20 5.99
CA ASN A 204 -24.50 -6.58 5.14
C ASN A 204 -24.75 -7.89 4.36
N SER A 205 -26.01 -8.11 3.96
CA SER A 205 -26.42 -9.29 3.18
C SER A 205 -26.18 -9.13 1.69
N ARG A 206 -25.82 -7.93 1.25
CA ARG A 206 -25.67 -7.49 -0.15
C ARG A 206 -27.01 -7.40 -0.90
N ALA A 207 -28.11 -7.36 -0.15
CA ALA A 207 -29.45 -7.18 -0.66
C ALA A 207 -30.28 -6.37 0.35
N VAL A 208 -31.07 -5.44 -0.10
CA VAL A 208 -32.03 -4.72 0.77
C VAL A 208 -33.34 -5.50 0.80
N ASN A 209 -33.68 -6.06 1.95
CA ASN A 209 -34.84 -6.94 2.11
C ASN A 209 -35.61 -6.68 3.41
N ALA A 210 -36.56 -7.55 3.74
CA ALA A 210 -37.39 -7.40 4.94
C ALA A 210 -36.58 -7.44 6.25
N ALA A 211 -35.42 -8.14 6.28
CA ALA A 211 -34.57 -8.19 7.47
C ALA A 211 -33.97 -6.79 7.76
N ASP A 212 -33.55 -6.06 6.73
CA ASP A 212 -33.02 -4.69 6.90
C ASP A 212 -34.09 -3.74 7.40
N ILE A 213 -35.29 -3.80 6.81
CA ILE A 213 -36.43 -3.00 7.26
C ILE A 213 -36.76 -3.29 8.73
N SER A 214 -36.74 -4.58 9.12
CA SER A 214 -37.03 -5.01 10.49
C SER A 214 -35.95 -4.53 11.45
N ALA A 215 -34.67 -4.62 11.05
CA ALA A 215 -33.54 -4.20 11.85
C ALA A 215 -33.57 -2.67 12.13
N VAL A 216 -33.86 -1.84 11.11
CA VAL A 216 -34.00 -0.39 11.33
C VAL A 216 -35.22 -0.07 12.20
N LYS A 217 -36.37 -0.74 11.98
CA LYS A 217 -37.57 -0.56 12.82
C LYS A 217 -37.31 -0.92 14.28
N ALA A 218 -36.59 -2.00 14.56
CA ALA A 218 -36.27 -2.45 15.91
C ALA A 218 -35.35 -1.46 16.66
N ASN A 219 -34.68 -0.57 15.94
CA ASN A 219 -33.78 0.43 16.50
C ASN A 219 -34.34 1.85 16.50
N LEU A 220 -35.61 2.03 16.10
CA LEU A 220 -36.27 3.33 16.12
C LEU A 220 -36.23 3.97 17.52
N GLY A 221 -35.78 5.24 17.58
CA GLY A 221 -35.70 6.01 18.83
C GLY A 221 -34.50 5.64 19.71
N ASN A 222 -33.70 4.62 19.36
CA ASN A 222 -32.48 4.31 20.09
C ASN A 222 -31.43 5.39 19.87
N SER A 223 -30.61 5.62 20.89
CA SER A 223 -29.44 6.52 20.79
C SER A 223 -28.43 5.94 19.81
N ILE A 224 -27.76 6.84 19.06
CA ILE A 224 -26.69 6.45 18.16
C ILE A 224 -25.43 6.18 18.96
N ASN A 225 -24.82 5.02 18.72
CA ASN A 225 -23.59 4.55 19.34
C ASN A 225 -22.82 3.62 18.37
N SER A 226 -21.72 3.01 18.83
CA SER A 226 -20.88 2.13 18.03
C SER A 226 -21.58 0.89 17.44
N THR A 227 -22.78 0.54 17.91
CA THR A 227 -23.54 -0.61 17.40
C THR A 227 -24.75 -0.21 16.57
N THR A 228 -25.33 0.96 16.82
CA THR A 228 -26.59 1.44 16.23
C THR A 228 -26.40 2.45 15.08
N TYR A 229 -25.22 3.06 14.92
CA TYR A 229 -24.96 4.10 13.91
C TYR A 229 -25.34 3.69 12.49
N LYS A 230 -25.23 2.42 12.15
CA LYS A 230 -25.56 1.89 10.81
C LYS A 230 -27.06 1.95 10.46
N PHE A 231 -27.93 2.15 11.45
CA PHE A 231 -29.38 2.27 11.27
C PHE A 231 -29.82 3.73 11.03
N ASP A 232 -28.99 4.71 11.34
CA ASP A 232 -29.15 6.10 10.94
C ASP A 232 -28.60 6.31 9.53
N LEU A 233 -29.42 5.97 8.55
CA LEU A 233 -29.03 5.96 7.14
C LEU A 233 -28.77 7.34 6.58
N ASN A 234 -29.55 8.34 6.99
CA ASN A 234 -29.44 9.72 6.54
C ASN A 234 -28.42 10.54 7.32
N VAL A 235 -27.73 9.89 8.29
CA VAL A 235 -26.69 10.46 9.17
C VAL A 235 -27.15 11.72 9.93
N SER A 236 -28.44 11.78 10.26
CA SER A 236 -29.06 12.93 10.96
C SER A 236 -28.69 13.02 12.44
N GLY A 237 -28.16 11.94 13.02
CA GLY A 237 -27.89 11.80 14.45
C GLY A 237 -29.04 11.19 15.23
N ALA A 238 -30.08 10.67 14.56
CA ALA A 238 -31.21 9.99 15.17
C ALA A 238 -31.80 8.91 14.26
N ILE A 239 -32.15 7.75 14.81
CA ILE A 239 -32.82 6.68 14.08
C ILE A 239 -34.32 6.94 14.10
N THR A 240 -34.87 7.33 12.95
CA THR A 240 -36.24 7.82 12.83
C THR A 240 -37.05 7.09 11.75
N SER A 241 -38.31 7.46 11.56
CA SER A 241 -39.13 6.94 10.46
C SER A 241 -38.60 7.28 9.08
N SER A 242 -37.75 8.34 8.95
CA SER A 242 -37.10 8.67 7.69
C SER A 242 -36.10 7.59 7.26
N ASP A 243 -35.40 6.98 8.22
CA ASP A 243 -34.46 5.88 7.93
C ASP A 243 -35.20 4.62 7.50
N VAL A 244 -36.32 4.32 8.15
CA VAL A 244 -37.21 3.21 7.72
C VAL A 244 -37.74 3.45 6.30
N SER A 245 -38.08 4.68 5.97
CA SER A 245 -38.53 5.06 4.63
C SER A 245 -37.42 4.94 3.58
N ALA A 246 -36.19 5.28 3.96
CA ALA A 246 -35.02 5.15 3.11
C ALA A 246 -34.71 3.67 2.77
N VAL A 247 -34.78 2.75 3.75
CA VAL A 247 -34.63 1.30 3.48
C VAL A 247 -35.75 0.78 2.62
N LYS A 248 -37.02 1.12 2.92
CA LYS A 248 -38.16 0.68 2.14
C LYS A 248 -38.06 1.09 0.67
N ALA A 249 -37.59 2.31 0.40
CA ALA A 249 -37.43 2.82 -0.94
C ALA A 249 -36.38 2.05 -1.77
N ARG A 250 -35.50 1.26 -1.12
CA ARG A 250 -34.45 0.44 -1.74
C ARG A 250 -34.76 -1.05 -1.68
N SER A 251 -35.87 -1.45 -1.08
CA SER A 251 -36.24 -2.86 -0.93
C SER A 251 -36.29 -3.57 -2.30
N GLY A 252 -35.64 -4.73 -2.38
CA GLY A 252 -35.49 -5.54 -3.58
C GLY A 252 -34.20 -5.25 -4.38
N LEU A 253 -33.43 -4.21 -4.03
CA LEU A 253 -32.12 -4.01 -4.65
C LEU A 253 -31.14 -5.05 -4.14
N VAL A 254 -30.29 -5.54 -5.05
CA VAL A 254 -29.19 -6.47 -4.78
C VAL A 254 -27.95 -5.89 -5.44
N ILE A 255 -26.85 -5.89 -4.75
CA ILE A 255 -25.59 -5.38 -5.29
C ILE A 255 -25.10 -6.32 -6.42
N PRO A 256 -24.74 -5.81 -7.61
CA PRO A 256 -24.42 -6.63 -8.79
C PRO A 256 -23.16 -7.50 -8.60
#